data_20602863962e71bb1e1b33491ca3cb45
#
_entry.id   20602863962e71bb1e1b33491ca3cb45
#
_cell.length_a   1.000
_cell.length_b   1.000
_cell.length_c   1.000
_cell.angle_alpha   90.00
_cell.angle_beta   90.00
_cell.angle_gamma   90.00
#
_symmetry.space_group_name_H-M   'P 1'
#
loop_
_entity.id
_entity.type
_entity.pdbx_description
1 polymer ?
#
loop_
_entity_poly.entity_id
_entity_poly.type
_entity_poly.pdbx_seq_one_letter_code
_entity_poly.pdbx_strand_id
1 'polypeptide(L)'
;HIEKVSVLWQANITKQQQQNLDTLFKTGTDLHILCMNVEALSSKKGVDFAAKFINSHNTMMAIDESTTIKNPEAKRTKNIVKLGINAKYKRILTGSPVTKSPLDLYKQCEFLDPWLLDHASYYSFRTRYAIMKTANFGGRSVQIVVGYRNLGELSDKLKNFSYRVLKDDCLDLPKKTFMKRIIQLTPDQFKVYTQMKKEALAILNGKMITTANALTQLMRLQQITCGHFKSDDGVIQELKSNRLDELINVLNEIEGKVVIWAHWQSDVRQIIKAIVEEFGQDSFVDYYGLTPSDERQQNIKRFQDDDKCR
;
A
#
# COMPACT_ATOMS: atom_id res chain seq x y z
N HIS A 1 -4.44 37.48 -1.39
CA HIS A 1 -3.80 36.27 -1.90
C HIS A 1 -2.69 35.89 -0.93
N ILE A 2 -2.75 34.65 -0.36
CA ILE A 2 -1.66 34.09 0.42
C ILE A 2 -0.75 33.37 -0.58
N GLU A 3 0.51 33.75 -0.64
CA GLU A 3 1.51 33.00 -1.41
C GLU A 3 1.74 31.65 -0.74
N LYS A 4 2.02 30.63 -1.54
CA LYS A 4 2.22 29.25 -1.07
C LYS A 4 3.61 28.78 -1.47
N VAL A 5 4.37 28.31 -0.50
CA VAL A 5 5.65 27.62 -0.71
C VAL A 5 5.47 26.15 -0.38
N SER A 6 5.50 25.29 -1.37
CA SER A 6 5.33 23.84 -1.19
C SER A 6 6.60 23.12 -1.63
N VAL A 7 7.17 22.30 -0.75
CA VAL A 7 8.40 21.56 -1.02
C VAL A 7 8.28 20.11 -0.59
N LEU A 8 8.68 19.20 -1.48
CA LEU A 8 8.79 17.78 -1.22
C LEU A 8 10.18 17.46 -0.65
N TRP A 9 10.23 16.88 0.55
CA TRP A 9 11.46 16.42 1.17
C TRP A 9 11.91 15.08 0.58
N GLN A 10 13.21 14.96 0.32
CA GLN A 10 13.86 13.72 -0.14
C GLN A 10 15.13 13.45 0.67
N ALA A 11 15.49 12.16 0.84
CA ALA A 11 16.66 11.76 1.62
C ALA A 11 18.00 12.16 0.96
N ASN A 12 18.07 12.01 -0.36
CA ASN A 12 19.20 12.41 -1.20
C ASN A 12 18.77 13.64 -2.00
N ILE A 13 19.39 14.77 -1.72
CA ILE A 13 18.99 16.06 -2.29
C ILE A 13 20.15 16.68 -3.09
N THR A 14 19.80 17.29 -4.21
CA THR A 14 20.70 18.13 -4.99
C THR A 14 20.84 19.51 -4.33
N LYS A 15 21.83 20.31 -4.77
CA LYS A 15 21.98 21.70 -4.30
C LYS A 15 20.70 22.52 -4.52
N GLN A 16 20.05 22.34 -5.67
CA GLN A 16 18.79 23.04 -5.97
C GLN A 16 17.66 22.63 -5.02
N GLN A 17 17.53 21.34 -4.71
CA GLN A 17 16.53 20.86 -3.76
C GLN A 17 16.81 21.38 -2.33
N GLN A 18 18.09 21.50 -1.94
CA GLN A 18 18.43 22.12 -0.66
C GLN A 18 18.00 23.59 -0.61
N GLN A 19 18.24 24.35 -1.66
CA GLN A 19 17.76 25.74 -1.75
C GLN A 19 16.25 25.84 -1.65
N ASN A 20 15.50 24.92 -2.29
CA ASN A 20 14.05 24.86 -2.18
C ASN A 20 13.60 24.54 -0.74
N LEU A 21 14.28 23.62 -0.05
CA LEU A 21 13.99 23.32 1.35
C LEU A 21 14.27 24.52 2.28
N ASP A 22 15.32 25.31 1.98
CA ASP A 22 15.67 26.50 2.76
C ASP A 22 14.59 27.61 2.63
N THR A 23 13.83 27.63 1.54
CA THR A 23 12.70 28.57 1.40
C THR A 23 11.60 28.36 2.44
N LEU A 24 11.45 27.14 2.95
CA LEU A 24 10.49 26.81 4.01
C LEU A 24 10.77 27.53 5.35
N PHE A 25 11.96 28.08 5.54
CA PHE A 25 12.38 28.73 6.77
C PHE A 25 12.54 30.25 6.62
N LYS A 26 12.17 30.81 5.46
CA LYS A 26 12.15 32.26 5.26
C LYS A 26 11.02 32.88 6.08
N THR A 27 11.29 34.04 6.65
CA THR A 27 10.28 34.82 7.35
C THR A 27 9.35 35.52 6.36
N GLY A 28 8.05 35.47 6.60
CA GLY A 28 7.02 36.07 5.75
C GLY A 28 5.61 35.69 6.23
N THR A 29 4.63 36.10 5.47
CA THR A 29 3.19 35.80 5.71
C THR A 29 2.69 34.63 4.86
N ASP A 30 3.59 33.94 4.17
CA ASP A 30 3.27 32.89 3.23
C ASP A 30 2.88 31.59 3.94
N LEU A 31 2.07 30.78 3.27
CA LEU A 31 1.76 29.42 3.70
C LEU A 31 2.89 28.48 3.27
N HIS A 32 3.65 27.99 4.22
CA HIS A 32 4.70 27.00 3.98
C HIS A 32 4.15 25.59 4.13
N ILE A 33 4.33 24.76 3.10
CA ILE A 33 3.87 23.36 3.04
C ILE A 33 5.08 22.45 2.88
N LEU A 34 5.38 21.66 3.90
CA LEU A 34 6.37 20.59 3.84
C LEU A 34 5.66 19.27 3.54
N CYS A 35 5.92 18.67 2.37
CA CYS A 35 5.47 17.35 2.02
C CYS A 35 6.57 16.32 2.29
N MET A 36 6.23 15.24 2.99
CA MET A 36 7.16 14.14 3.30
C MET A 36 6.47 12.79 3.10
N ASN A 37 7.22 11.83 2.58
CA ASN A 37 6.76 10.45 2.62
C ASN A 37 6.82 9.95 4.08
N VAL A 38 5.82 9.18 4.50
CA VAL A 38 5.72 8.62 5.86
C VAL A 38 6.94 7.75 6.20
N GLU A 39 7.49 7.02 5.23
CA GLU A 39 8.71 6.21 5.39
C GLU A 39 9.96 7.04 5.74
N ALA A 40 10.03 8.29 5.30
CA ALA A 40 11.13 9.20 5.64
C ALA A 40 11.29 9.37 7.16
N LEU A 41 10.17 9.29 7.90
CA LEU A 41 10.13 9.40 9.36
C LEU A 41 10.59 8.12 10.09
N SER A 42 11.01 7.08 9.37
CA SER A 42 11.79 5.97 9.92
C SER A 42 13.28 6.31 10.07
N SER A 43 13.79 7.33 9.37
CA SER A 43 15.18 7.78 9.40
C SER A 43 15.37 8.95 10.37
N LYS A 44 16.58 9.03 10.96
CA LYS A 44 16.93 10.17 11.83
C LYS A 44 16.89 11.50 11.06
N LYS A 45 17.45 11.53 9.84
CA LYS A 45 17.48 12.73 8.99
C LYS A 45 16.09 13.30 8.70
N GLY A 46 15.11 12.42 8.37
CA GLY A 46 13.74 12.84 8.14
C GLY A 46 13.07 13.38 9.40
N VAL A 47 13.26 12.71 10.54
CA VAL A 47 12.73 13.14 11.85
C VAL A 47 13.29 14.48 12.26
N ASP A 48 14.61 14.68 12.17
CA ASP A 48 15.28 15.92 12.57
C ASP A 48 14.81 17.09 11.69
N PHE A 49 14.62 16.87 10.39
CA PHE A 49 14.11 17.90 9.49
C PHE A 49 12.65 18.26 9.79
N ALA A 50 11.78 17.27 9.99
CA ALA A 50 10.38 17.49 10.35
C ALA A 50 10.27 18.22 11.70
N ALA A 51 11.07 17.83 12.70
CA ALA A 51 11.11 18.49 13.99
C ALA A 51 11.56 19.97 13.87
N LYS A 52 12.58 20.25 13.05
CA LYS A 52 13.02 21.62 12.78
C LYS A 52 11.88 22.46 12.19
N PHE A 53 11.17 21.92 11.20
CA PHE A 53 10.04 22.63 10.57
C PHE A 53 8.90 22.89 11.56
N ILE A 54 8.47 21.86 12.32
CA ILE A 54 7.38 21.96 13.30
C ILE A 54 7.71 22.99 14.40
N ASN A 55 8.96 23.01 14.87
CA ASN A 55 9.38 23.92 15.94
C ASN A 55 9.61 25.37 15.45
N SER A 56 9.78 25.57 14.14
CA SER A 56 9.97 26.92 13.56
C SER A 56 8.67 27.60 13.16
N HIS A 57 7.56 26.89 13.13
CA HIS A 57 6.27 27.39 12.63
C HIS A 57 5.11 27.02 13.52
N ASN A 58 4.02 27.77 13.41
CA ASN A 58 2.74 27.39 13.98
C ASN A 58 2.07 26.36 13.05
N THR A 59 2.34 25.09 13.29
CA THR A 59 2.16 24.01 12.31
C THR A 59 0.87 23.24 12.49
N MET A 60 0.20 22.92 11.37
CA MET A 60 -0.75 21.81 11.26
C MET A 60 -0.04 20.60 10.66
N MET A 61 -0.06 19.46 11.35
CA MET A 61 0.46 18.19 10.85
C MET A 61 -0.70 17.32 10.36
N ALA A 62 -0.71 17.02 9.07
CA ALA A 62 -1.71 16.16 8.44
C ALA A 62 -1.06 14.86 7.96
N ILE A 63 -1.72 13.71 8.17
CA ILE A 63 -1.27 12.41 7.67
C ILE A 63 -2.33 11.89 6.72
N ASP A 64 -1.94 11.79 5.46
CA ASP A 64 -2.72 11.07 4.45
C ASP A 64 -2.43 9.58 4.53
N GLU A 65 -3.43 8.75 4.23
CA GLU A 65 -3.38 7.30 4.42
C GLU A 65 -2.88 6.90 5.82
N SER A 66 -3.55 7.42 6.86
CA SER A 66 -3.13 7.25 8.25
C SER A 66 -3.03 5.80 8.73
N THR A 67 -3.58 4.84 7.97
CA THR A 67 -3.34 3.40 8.19
C THR A 67 -1.87 3.00 8.14
N THR A 68 -1.01 3.83 7.54
CA THR A 68 0.45 3.66 7.52
C THR A 68 1.08 3.75 8.91
N ILE A 69 0.40 4.39 9.88
CA ILE A 69 0.84 4.53 11.27
C ILE A 69 0.07 3.66 12.27
N LYS A 70 -0.71 2.68 11.83
CA LYS A 70 -1.50 1.80 12.69
C LYS A 70 -0.68 0.86 13.58
N ASN A 71 0.53 0.47 13.15
CA ASN A 71 1.37 -0.46 13.91
C ASN A 71 2.09 0.25 15.07
N PRO A 72 1.78 -0.08 16.34
CA PRO A 72 2.37 0.58 17.50
C PRO A 72 3.89 0.35 17.64
N GLU A 73 4.41 -0.74 17.08
CA GLU A 73 5.83 -1.09 17.17
C GLU A 73 6.68 -0.48 16.06
N ALA A 74 6.07 0.01 14.98
CA ALA A 74 6.80 0.56 13.86
C ALA A 74 7.54 1.86 14.25
N LYS A 75 8.82 1.96 13.89
CA LYS A 75 9.66 3.12 14.20
C LYS A 75 9.05 4.43 13.69
N ARG A 76 8.53 4.41 12.46
CA ARG A 76 7.83 5.59 11.87
C ARG A 76 6.63 6.02 12.71
N THR A 77 5.81 5.09 13.20
CA THR A 77 4.65 5.39 14.03
C THR A 77 5.06 6.09 15.32
N LYS A 78 6.05 5.53 16.02
CA LYS A 78 6.59 6.11 17.28
C LYS A 78 7.12 7.53 17.05
N ASN A 79 7.85 7.73 15.96
CA ASN A 79 8.41 9.05 15.61
C ASN A 79 7.31 10.06 15.24
N ILE A 80 6.31 9.65 14.45
CA ILE A 80 5.21 10.51 14.02
C ILE A 80 4.36 10.96 15.21
N VAL A 81 3.99 10.04 16.10
CA VAL A 81 3.24 10.38 17.32
C VAL A 81 4.04 11.36 18.18
N LYS A 82 5.35 11.13 18.34
CA LYS A 82 6.24 12.03 19.07
C LYS A 82 6.33 13.42 18.44
N LEU A 83 6.48 13.52 17.11
CA LEU A 83 6.52 14.79 16.39
C LEU A 83 5.17 15.55 16.51
N GLY A 84 4.06 14.81 16.45
CA GLY A 84 2.72 15.36 16.58
C GLY A 84 2.45 16.10 17.90
N ILE A 85 3.20 15.81 18.97
CA ILE A 85 3.08 16.50 20.25
C ILE A 85 3.37 18.00 20.10
N ASN A 86 4.33 18.36 19.23
CA ASN A 86 4.73 19.74 19.01
C ASN A 86 3.93 20.46 17.92
N ALA A 87 3.09 19.74 17.18
CA ALA A 87 2.21 20.35 16.18
C ALA A 87 0.95 20.92 16.86
N LYS A 88 0.60 22.17 16.55
CA LYS A 88 -0.56 22.85 17.17
C LYS A 88 -1.88 22.24 16.70
N TYR A 89 -1.96 21.85 15.44
CA TYR A 89 -3.14 21.24 14.86
C TYR A 89 -2.77 19.90 14.22
N LYS A 90 -3.68 18.93 14.31
CA LYS A 90 -3.45 17.60 13.77
C LYS A 90 -4.67 17.13 12.99
N ARG A 91 -4.43 16.43 11.88
CA ARG A 91 -5.47 15.78 11.06
C ARG A 91 -4.95 14.44 10.55
N ILE A 92 -5.86 13.52 10.37
CA ILE A 92 -5.62 12.27 9.66
C ILE A 92 -6.69 12.08 8.59
N LEU A 93 -6.29 11.54 7.45
CA LEU A 93 -7.16 11.19 6.34
C LEU A 93 -6.93 9.72 5.99
N THR A 94 -8.00 9.00 5.69
CA THR A 94 -7.91 7.62 5.22
C THR A 94 -9.23 7.17 4.63
N GLY A 95 -9.17 6.36 3.56
CA GLY A 95 -10.35 5.72 3.00
C GLY A 95 -10.88 4.56 3.86
N SER A 96 -10.04 3.96 4.71
CA SER A 96 -10.42 2.87 5.61
C SER A 96 -9.53 2.84 6.86
N PRO A 97 -9.96 3.39 8.00
CA PRO A 97 -9.15 3.47 9.21
C PRO A 97 -8.88 2.09 9.85
N VAL A 98 -9.74 1.12 9.58
CA VAL A 98 -9.63 -0.28 10.02
C VAL A 98 -9.35 -1.16 8.82
N THR A 99 -8.18 -1.73 8.73
CA THR A 99 -7.76 -2.59 7.60
C THR A 99 -7.74 -4.08 7.96
N LYS A 100 -7.31 -4.41 9.18
CA LYS A 100 -7.23 -5.80 9.67
C LYS A 100 -8.01 -6.00 10.95
N SER A 101 -7.98 -5.03 11.84
CA SER A 101 -8.62 -5.14 13.14
C SER A 101 -8.99 -3.77 13.72
N PRO A 102 -9.97 -3.70 14.64
CA PRO A 102 -10.28 -2.47 15.37
C PRO A 102 -9.09 -1.88 16.13
N LEU A 103 -8.07 -2.70 16.43
CA LEU A 103 -6.86 -2.26 17.09
C LEU A 103 -6.00 -1.33 16.23
N ASP A 104 -6.21 -1.33 14.91
CA ASP A 104 -5.57 -0.41 13.96
C ASP A 104 -5.85 1.07 14.28
N LEU A 105 -6.95 1.36 15.00
CA LEU A 105 -7.37 2.71 15.34
C LEU A 105 -6.50 3.39 16.41
N TYR A 106 -5.94 2.62 17.36
CA TYR A 106 -5.32 3.20 18.55
C TYR A 106 -4.24 4.24 18.21
N LYS A 107 -3.24 3.87 17.41
CA LYS A 107 -2.12 4.77 17.07
C LYS A 107 -2.52 5.94 16.16
N GLN A 108 -3.53 5.75 15.33
CA GLN A 108 -4.09 6.81 14.51
C GLN A 108 -4.77 7.87 15.38
N CYS A 109 -5.55 7.44 16.37
CA CYS A 109 -6.21 8.34 17.32
C CYS A 109 -5.22 8.95 18.32
N GLU A 110 -4.24 8.18 18.82
CA GLU A 110 -3.19 8.69 19.71
C GLU A 110 -2.37 9.82 19.06
N PHE A 111 -2.17 9.77 17.75
CA PHE A 111 -1.54 10.88 17.03
C PHE A 111 -2.38 12.18 17.12
N LEU A 112 -3.70 12.08 17.02
CA LEU A 112 -4.60 13.24 17.16
C LEU A 112 -4.59 13.79 18.59
N ASP A 113 -4.87 12.92 19.54
CA ASP A 113 -4.79 13.20 20.97
C ASP A 113 -4.58 11.90 21.74
N PRO A 114 -3.60 11.83 22.70
CA PRO A 114 -3.32 10.62 23.47
C PRO A 114 -4.52 10.08 24.27
N TRP A 115 -5.47 10.94 24.62
CA TRP A 115 -6.64 10.59 25.43
C TRP A 115 -7.94 10.45 24.62
N LEU A 116 -7.87 10.61 23.31
CA LEU A 116 -9.06 10.65 22.45
C LEU A 116 -9.96 9.41 22.55
N LEU A 117 -9.37 8.25 22.88
CA LEU A 117 -10.09 6.98 23.08
C LEU A 117 -10.24 6.58 24.56
N ASP A 118 -9.90 7.45 25.52
CA ASP A 118 -9.92 7.21 26.97
C ASP A 118 -9.07 6.01 27.41
N HIS A 119 -7.94 5.78 26.75
CA HIS A 119 -7.01 4.70 27.08
C HIS A 119 -5.58 5.20 27.18
N ALA A 120 -4.95 4.99 28.35
CA ALA A 120 -3.58 5.41 28.65
C ALA A 120 -2.51 4.66 27.84
N SER A 121 -2.84 3.51 27.23
CA SER A 121 -1.88 2.71 26.46
C SER A 121 -2.58 1.79 25.44
N TYR A 122 -1.81 1.38 24.42
CA TYR A 122 -2.25 0.35 23.47
C TYR A 122 -2.69 -0.96 24.16
N TYR A 123 -2.03 -1.36 25.25
CA TYR A 123 -2.39 -2.58 25.97
C TYR A 123 -3.73 -2.47 26.68
N SER A 124 -4.02 -1.33 27.31
CA SER A 124 -5.31 -1.03 27.93
C SER A 124 -6.43 -1.04 26.86
N PHE A 125 -6.21 -0.39 25.73
CA PHE A 125 -7.13 -0.39 24.59
C PHE A 125 -7.36 -1.82 24.05
N ARG A 126 -6.28 -2.58 23.82
CA ARG A 126 -6.37 -3.98 23.38
C ARG A 126 -7.17 -4.85 24.36
N THR A 127 -6.93 -4.71 25.65
CA THR A 127 -7.68 -5.46 26.68
C THR A 127 -9.16 -5.11 26.68
N ARG A 128 -9.53 -3.88 26.39
CA ARG A 128 -10.95 -3.46 26.32
C ARG A 128 -11.67 -4.03 25.10
N TYR A 129 -11.00 -4.02 23.93
CA TYR A 129 -11.66 -4.30 22.65
C TYR A 129 -11.31 -5.64 22.01
N ALA A 130 -10.28 -6.36 22.48
CA ALA A 130 -9.91 -7.67 21.97
C ALA A 130 -10.21 -8.79 22.97
N ILE A 131 -10.57 -9.95 22.44
CA ILE A 131 -10.68 -11.22 23.17
C ILE A 131 -9.38 -11.97 22.95
N MET A 132 -8.63 -12.21 24.02
CA MET A 132 -7.32 -12.84 24.00
C MET A 132 -7.41 -14.31 24.42
N LYS A 133 -6.62 -15.16 23.76
CA LYS A 133 -6.43 -16.57 24.15
C LYS A 133 -4.94 -16.89 24.18
N THR A 134 -4.53 -17.65 25.15
CA THR A 134 -3.16 -18.20 25.22
C THR A 134 -3.07 -19.39 24.26
N ALA A 135 -2.10 -19.36 23.37
CA ALA A 135 -1.75 -20.47 22.48
C ALA A 135 -0.29 -20.87 22.71
N ASN A 136 -0.01 -22.16 22.70
CA ASN A 136 1.33 -22.70 22.86
C ASN A 136 1.89 -23.13 21.52
N PHE A 137 3.02 -22.53 21.13
CA PHE A 137 3.75 -22.85 19.90
C PHE A 137 5.19 -23.22 20.26
N GLY A 138 5.57 -24.48 20.03
CA GLY A 138 6.95 -24.93 20.24
C GLY A 138 7.48 -24.67 21.66
N GLY A 139 6.65 -24.85 22.69
CA GLY A 139 7.03 -24.64 24.12
C GLY A 139 6.96 -23.17 24.58
N ARG A 140 6.53 -22.23 23.73
CA ARG A 140 6.32 -20.81 24.09
C ARG A 140 4.84 -20.49 24.14
N SER A 141 4.39 -19.87 25.23
CA SER A 141 3.03 -19.34 25.37
C SER A 141 2.94 -17.96 24.73
N VAL A 142 2.03 -17.78 23.80
CA VAL A 142 1.78 -16.51 23.09
C VAL A 142 0.31 -16.14 23.23
N GLN A 143 0.05 -14.86 23.50
CA GLN A 143 -1.31 -14.31 23.50
C GLN A 143 -1.74 -13.97 22.07
N ILE A 144 -2.80 -14.61 21.59
CA ILE A 144 -3.40 -14.36 20.26
C ILE A 144 -4.78 -13.73 20.41
N VAL A 145 -5.12 -12.84 19.48
CA VAL A 145 -6.47 -12.28 19.38
C VAL A 145 -7.36 -13.28 18.67
N VAL A 146 -8.44 -13.70 19.32
CA VAL A 146 -9.42 -14.65 18.76
C VAL A 146 -10.75 -13.99 18.46
N GLY A 147 -10.96 -12.74 18.85
CA GLY A 147 -12.18 -12.00 18.58
C GLY A 147 -12.14 -10.57 19.11
N TYR A 148 -13.22 -9.85 18.94
CA TYR A 148 -13.37 -8.47 19.40
C TYR A 148 -14.68 -8.28 20.16
N ARG A 149 -14.72 -7.29 21.04
CA ARG A 149 -15.87 -6.94 21.87
C ARG A 149 -16.00 -5.42 22.02
N ASN A 150 -17.12 -4.95 22.54
CA ASN A 150 -17.42 -3.53 22.81
C ASN A 150 -17.28 -2.62 21.56
N LEU A 151 -17.54 -3.16 20.35
CA LEU A 151 -17.34 -2.42 19.10
C LEU A 151 -18.35 -1.27 18.94
N GLY A 152 -19.54 -1.37 19.52
CA GLY A 152 -20.52 -0.29 19.56
C GLY A 152 -19.98 0.93 20.32
N GLU A 153 -19.43 0.72 21.52
CA GLU A 153 -18.79 1.77 22.33
C GLU A 153 -17.67 2.45 21.54
N LEU A 154 -16.82 1.67 20.86
CA LEU A 154 -15.73 2.21 20.04
C LEU A 154 -16.26 3.03 18.86
N SER A 155 -17.30 2.56 18.20
CA SER A 155 -17.95 3.28 17.10
C SER A 155 -18.53 4.61 17.56
N ASP A 156 -19.17 4.64 18.72
CA ASP A 156 -19.78 5.86 19.25
C ASP A 156 -18.71 6.87 19.66
N LYS A 157 -17.59 6.43 20.24
CA LYS A 157 -16.44 7.31 20.50
C LYS A 157 -15.91 7.96 19.22
N LEU A 158 -15.76 7.17 18.15
CA LEU A 158 -15.25 7.67 16.87
C LEU A 158 -16.16 8.75 16.26
N LYS A 159 -17.47 8.63 16.37
CA LYS A 159 -18.44 9.60 15.82
C LYS A 159 -18.24 11.01 16.36
N ASN A 160 -17.73 11.15 17.60
CA ASN A 160 -17.58 12.44 18.24
C ASN A 160 -16.50 13.34 17.62
N PHE A 161 -15.53 12.77 16.91
CA PHE A 161 -14.40 13.53 16.37
C PHE A 161 -14.05 13.17 14.91
N SER A 162 -14.75 12.21 14.29
CA SER A 162 -14.53 11.81 12.93
C SER A 162 -15.68 12.22 12.01
N TYR A 163 -15.32 12.49 10.75
CA TYR A 163 -16.28 12.71 9.68
C TYR A 163 -16.07 11.67 8.60
N ARG A 164 -17.15 11.00 8.18
CA ARG A 164 -17.15 9.98 7.17
C ARG A 164 -18.06 10.38 6.02
N VAL A 165 -17.54 10.27 4.80
CA VAL A 165 -18.28 10.48 3.56
C VAL A 165 -18.18 9.20 2.73
N LEU A 166 -19.31 8.68 2.27
CA LEU A 166 -19.35 7.56 1.34
C LEU A 166 -19.46 8.08 -0.09
N LYS A 167 -18.87 7.36 -1.03
CA LYS A 167 -18.97 7.71 -2.46
C LYS A 167 -20.42 7.75 -2.93
N ASP A 168 -21.21 6.78 -2.47
CA ASP A 168 -22.62 6.63 -2.83
C ASP A 168 -23.48 7.78 -2.30
N ASP A 169 -23.05 8.49 -1.26
CA ASP A 169 -23.76 9.65 -0.70
C ASP A 169 -23.45 10.96 -1.44
N CYS A 170 -22.34 11.01 -2.21
CA CYS A 170 -21.81 12.25 -2.77
C CYS A 170 -21.62 12.23 -4.27
N LEU A 171 -21.62 11.08 -4.90
CA LEU A 171 -21.31 10.92 -6.31
C LEU A 171 -22.35 10.00 -6.99
N ASP A 172 -22.88 10.48 -8.10
CA ASP A 172 -23.69 9.64 -8.98
C ASP A 172 -22.74 8.86 -9.93
N LEU A 173 -22.34 7.69 -9.50
CA LEU A 173 -21.43 6.81 -10.22
C LEU A 173 -22.17 5.56 -10.70
N PRO A 174 -21.84 5.04 -11.89
CA PRO A 174 -22.38 3.77 -12.36
C PRO A 174 -22.00 2.64 -11.38
N LYS A 175 -22.89 1.65 -11.28
CA LYS A 175 -22.66 0.49 -10.41
C LYS A 175 -21.42 -0.29 -10.89
N LYS A 176 -20.60 -0.72 -9.93
CA LYS A 176 -19.46 -1.60 -10.22
C LYS A 176 -19.92 -2.99 -10.59
N THR A 177 -19.46 -3.49 -11.71
CA THR A 177 -19.66 -4.87 -12.15
C THR A 177 -18.37 -5.67 -11.96
N PHE A 178 -18.49 -6.84 -11.32
CA PHE A 178 -17.36 -7.75 -11.13
C PHE A 178 -17.57 -9.00 -11.95
N MET A 179 -16.65 -9.32 -12.84
CA MET A 179 -16.66 -10.51 -13.66
C MET A 179 -15.42 -11.34 -13.44
N LYS A 180 -15.54 -12.67 -13.59
CA LYS A 180 -14.41 -13.62 -13.53
C LYS A 180 -14.29 -14.34 -14.86
N ARG A 181 -13.09 -14.38 -15.42
CA ARG A 181 -12.73 -15.23 -16.55
C ARG A 181 -11.93 -16.42 -16.03
N ILE A 182 -12.47 -17.63 -16.19
CA ILE A 182 -11.80 -18.86 -15.77
C ILE A 182 -10.99 -19.38 -16.97
N ILE A 183 -9.68 -19.44 -16.80
CA ILE A 183 -8.74 -19.80 -17.84
C ILE A 183 -8.10 -21.13 -17.50
N GLN A 184 -8.13 -22.08 -18.44
CA GLN A 184 -7.50 -23.38 -18.29
C GLN A 184 -5.99 -23.25 -18.50
N LEU A 185 -5.21 -23.96 -17.68
CA LEU A 185 -3.77 -24.08 -17.89
C LEU A 185 -3.49 -24.81 -19.20
N THR A 186 -2.42 -24.43 -19.88
CA THR A 186 -1.91 -25.23 -21.00
C THR A 186 -1.40 -26.58 -20.50
N PRO A 187 -1.28 -27.60 -21.35
CA PRO A 187 -0.72 -28.91 -20.96
C PRO A 187 0.65 -28.80 -20.28
N ASP A 188 1.52 -27.93 -20.80
CA ASP A 188 2.86 -27.70 -20.24
C ASP A 188 2.79 -27.03 -18.85
N GLN A 189 1.98 -25.99 -18.72
CA GLN A 189 1.75 -25.39 -17.40
C GLN A 189 1.18 -26.39 -16.42
N PHE A 190 0.20 -27.21 -16.84
CA PHE A 190 -0.44 -28.20 -15.98
C PHE A 190 0.56 -29.26 -15.49
N LYS A 191 1.45 -29.71 -16.37
CA LYS A 191 2.53 -30.66 -16.03
C LYS A 191 3.46 -30.09 -14.97
N VAL A 192 3.99 -28.87 -15.19
CA VAL A 192 4.91 -28.20 -14.27
C VAL A 192 4.20 -27.88 -12.95
N TYR A 193 2.96 -27.38 -13.02
CA TYR A 193 2.15 -27.07 -11.84
C TYR A 193 1.90 -28.31 -10.97
N THR A 194 1.54 -29.42 -11.59
CA THR A 194 1.25 -30.69 -10.89
C THR A 194 2.50 -31.27 -10.22
N GLN A 195 3.65 -31.20 -10.89
CA GLN A 195 4.93 -31.62 -10.32
C GLN A 195 5.28 -30.75 -9.12
N MET A 196 5.28 -29.42 -9.26
CA MET A 196 5.57 -28.47 -8.17
C MET A 196 4.61 -28.64 -6.99
N LYS A 197 3.33 -28.90 -7.26
CA LYS A 197 2.32 -29.16 -6.22
C LYS A 197 2.62 -30.44 -5.43
N LYS A 198 3.05 -31.52 -6.13
CA LYS A 198 3.46 -32.80 -5.46
C LYS A 198 4.68 -32.58 -4.57
N GLU A 199 5.68 -31.86 -5.05
CA GLU A 199 6.88 -31.51 -4.27
C GLU A 199 6.53 -30.65 -3.06
N ALA A 200 5.69 -29.63 -3.25
CA ALA A 200 5.20 -28.79 -2.16
C ALA A 200 4.44 -29.62 -1.10
N LEU A 201 3.59 -30.57 -1.50
CA LEU A 201 2.86 -31.46 -0.59
C LEU A 201 3.81 -32.45 0.12
N ALA A 202 4.81 -32.98 -0.57
CA ALA A 202 5.82 -33.87 0.04
C ALA A 202 6.62 -33.13 1.11
N ILE A 203 7.02 -31.89 0.84
CA ILE A 203 7.64 -31.01 1.82
C ILE A 203 6.67 -30.74 2.99
N LEU A 204 5.37 -30.51 2.76
CA LEU A 204 4.35 -30.29 3.79
C LEU A 204 4.14 -31.52 4.68
N ASN A 205 4.21 -32.71 4.15
CA ASN A 205 4.02 -33.97 4.88
C ASN A 205 5.30 -34.46 5.58
N GLY A 206 6.47 -34.02 5.16
CA GLY A 206 7.77 -34.28 5.78
C GLY A 206 8.14 -33.24 6.84
N LYS A 207 7.79 -33.49 8.03
CA LYS A 207 8.02 -32.96 9.38
C LYS A 207 8.75 -31.62 9.65
N MET A 208 9.27 -30.84 8.69
CA MET A 208 9.85 -29.52 8.99
C MET A 208 9.60 -28.53 7.87
N ILE A 209 8.50 -27.78 7.98
CA ILE A 209 8.28 -26.63 7.12
C ILE A 209 8.35 -25.36 7.97
N THR A 210 9.29 -24.52 7.62
CA THR A 210 9.21 -23.11 8.01
C THR A 210 8.11 -22.46 7.17
N THR A 211 7.36 -21.53 7.78
CA THR A 211 6.33 -20.73 7.09
C THR A 211 6.88 -20.08 5.81
N ALA A 212 8.17 -19.75 5.78
CA ALA A 212 8.86 -19.19 4.63
C ALA A 212 8.89 -20.17 3.43
N ASN A 213 9.16 -21.46 3.65
CA ASN A 213 9.20 -22.46 2.58
C ASN A 213 7.81 -22.70 1.97
N ALA A 214 6.75 -22.76 2.81
CA ALA A 214 5.38 -22.90 2.33
C ALA A 214 4.96 -21.69 1.47
N LEU A 215 5.28 -20.48 1.89
CA LEU A 215 5.00 -19.26 1.14
C LEU A 215 5.74 -19.25 -0.19
N THR A 216 7.01 -19.63 -0.22
CA THR A 216 7.81 -19.71 -1.46
C THR A 216 7.17 -20.69 -2.47
N GLN A 217 6.70 -21.85 -2.01
CA GLN A 217 6.04 -22.81 -2.89
C GLN A 217 4.72 -22.26 -3.47
N LEU A 218 3.91 -21.58 -2.66
CA LEU A 218 2.69 -20.92 -3.13
C LEU A 218 2.99 -19.84 -4.18
N MET A 219 4.04 -19.05 -3.97
CA MET A 219 4.47 -18.05 -4.95
C MET A 219 4.92 -18.69 -6.27
N ARG A 220 5.65 -19.80 -6.23
CA ARG A 220 6.06 -20.54 -7.43
C ARG A 220 4.87 -21.12 -8.20
N LEU A 221 3.88 -21.70 -7.50
CA LEU A 221 2.64 -22.16 -8.11
C LEU A 221 1.88 -21.01 -8.79
N GLN A 222 1.82 -19.84 -8.15
CA GLN A 222 1.22 -18.65 -8.74
C GLN A 222 1.99 -18.19 -9.99
N GLN A 223 3.31 -18.16 -9.97
CA GLN A 223 4.12 -17.82 -11.14
C GLN A 223 3.86 -18.74 -12.34
N ILE A 224 3.78 -20.06 -12.10
CA ILE A 224 3.45 -21.04 -13.15
C ILE A 224 2.09 -20.73 -13.77
N THR A 225 1.07 -20.40 -12.96
CA THR A 225 -0.24 -20.02 -13.49
C THR A 225 -0.21 -18.71 -14.28
N CYS A 226 0.77 -17.85 -13.99
CA CYS A 226 1.01 -16.60 -14.73
C CYS A 226 1.82 -16.78 -16.03
N GLY A 227 2.29 -18.00 -16.33
CA GLY A 227 3.05 -18.28 -17.55
C GLY A 227 4.56 -18.07 -17.42
N HIS A 228 5.10 -18.14 -16.21
CA HIS A 228 6.53 -18.15 -15.97
C HIS A 228 6.87 -18.84 -14.64
N PHE A 229 8.11 -19.26 -14.47
CA PHE A 229 8.63 -19.64 -13.16
C PHE A 229 10.12 -19.32 -13.07
N LYS A 230 10.59 -19.12 -11.85
CA LYS A 230 12.00 -18.91 -11.58
C LYS A 230 12.59 -20.21 -11.07
N SER A 231 13.57 -20.75 -11.80
CA SER A 231 14.34 -21.94 -11.41
C SER A 231 15.28 -21.61 -10.23
N ASP A 232 15.85 -22.63 -9.59
CA ASP A 232 16.71 -22.48 -8.41
C ASP A 232 18.03 -21.73 -8.70
N ASP A 233 18.51 -21.80 -9.95
CA ASP A 233 19.65 -21.02 -10.45
C ASP A 233 19.30 -19.54 -10.74
N GLY A 234 18.05 -19.14 -10.52
CA GLY A 234 17.59 -17.76 -10.67
C GLY A 234 17.12 -17.39 -12.08
N VAL A 235 17.17 -18.32 -13.04
CA VAL A 235 16.73 -18.10 -14.42
C VAL A 235 15.19 -18.11 -14.48
N ILE A 236 14.62 -17.12 -15.18
CA ILE A 236 13.19 -17.06 -15.43
C ILE A 236 12.91 -17.82 -16.74
N GLN A 237 12.08 -18.85 -16.64
CA GLN A 237 11.59 -19.60 -17.79
C GLN A 237 10.16 -19.17 -18.09
N GLU A 238 9.89 -18.87 -19.36
CA GLU A 238 8.54 -18.53 -19.83
C GLU A 238 7.81 -19.80 -20.26
N LEU A 239 6.53 -19.87 -19.92
CA LEU A 239 5.60 -20.91 -20.31
C LEU A 239 4.48 -20.31 -21.13
N LYS A 240 4.11 -20.93 -22.23
CA LYS A 240 2.92 -20.50 -22.98
C LYS A 240 1.71 -20.54 -22.05
N SER A 241 0.92 -19.46 -22.05
CA SER A 241 -0.25 -19.31 -21.18
C SER A 241 -1.44 -18.79 -21.97
N ASN A 242 -2.60 -19.39 -21.78
CA ASN A 242 -3.86 -18.92 -22.37
C ASN A 242 -4.36 -17.61 -21.76
N ARG A 243 -3.69 -17.10 -20.73
CA ARG A 243 -4.07 -15.84 -20.05
C ARG A 243 -3.87 -14.61 -20.92
N LEU A 244 -2.81 -14.60 -21.73
CA LEU A 244 -2.54 -13.46 -22.63
C LEU A 244 -3.58 -13.41 -23.76
N ASP A 245 -3.90 -14.57 -24.35
CA ASP A 245 -4.93 -14.66 -25.39
C ASP A 245 -6.29 -14.17 -24.86
N GLU A 246 -6.67 -14.62 -23.64
CA GLU A 246 -7.90 -14.17 -23.00
C GLU A 246 -7.85 -12.69 -22.60
N LEU A 247 -6.70 -12.15 -22.20
CA LEU A 247 -6.56 -10.72 -21.94
C LEU A 247 -6.81 -9.91 -23.21
N ILE A 248 -6.25 -10.31 -24.34
CA ILE A 248 -6.48 -9.65 -25.63
C ILE A 248 -7.95 -9.72 -26.03
N ASN A 249 -8.61 -10.88 -25.83
CA ASN A 249 -10.05 -11.01 -26.07
C ASN A 249 -10.86 -10.01 -25.23
N VAL A 250 -10.56 -9.91 -23.92
CA VAL A 250 -11.20 -8.96 -23.01
C VAL A 250 -10.95 -7.51 -23.44
N LEU A 251 -9.73 -7.18 -23.88
CA LEU A 251 -9.42 -5.83 -24.37
C LEU A 251 -10.19 -5.50 -25.65
N ASN A 252 -10.43 -6.48 -26.51
CA ASN A 252 -11.24 -6.30 -27.73
C ASN A 252 -12.75 -6.17 -27.44
N GLU A 253 -13.23 -6.69 -26.31
CA GLU A 253 -14.63 -6.54 -25.87
C GLU A 253 -14.92 -5.19 -25.21
N ILE A 254 -13.89 -4.46 -24.73
CA ILE A 254 -14.06 -3.24 -23.94
C ILE A 254 -13.86 -2.00 -24.82
N GLU A 255 -14.84 -1.12 -24.78
CA GLU A 255 -14.71 0.24 -25.32
C GLU A 255 -14.13 1.17 -24.24
N GLY A 256 -13.11 1.97 -24.60
CA GLY A 256 -12.49 2.94 -23.71
C GLY A 256 -11.19 2.49 -23.06
N LYS A 257 -10.78 3.21 -22.01
CA LYS A 257 -9.47 3.05 -21.37
C LYS A 257 -9.50 1.95 -20.30
N VAL A 258 -8.43 1.14 -20.26
CA VAL A 258 -8.31 -0.02 -19.37
C VAL A 258 -7.08 0.08 -18.49
N VAL A 259 -7.23 -0.22 -17.20
CA VAL A 259 -6.11 -0.35 -16.27
C VAL A 259 -5.87 -1.83 -15.95
N ILE A 260 -4.71 -2.34 -16.30
CA ILE A 260 -4.31 -3.72 -16.08
C ILE A 260 -3.39 -3.80 -14.87
N TRP A 261 -3.79 -4.58 -13.85
CA TRP A 261 -2.96 -4.85 -12.69
C TRP A 261 -2.27 -6.20 -12.80
N ALA A 262 -0.95 -6.20 -12.76
CA ALA A 262 -0.13 -7.41 -12.75
C ALA A 262 0.76 -7.45 -11.50
N HIS A 263 1.01 -8.65 -10.98
CA HIS A 263 1.78 -8.82 -9.74
C HIS A 263 3.28 -8.98 -9.99
N TRP A 264 3.65 -9.61 -11.09
CA TRP A 264 5.05 -9.92 -11.40
C TRP A 264 5.57 -9.04 -12.53
N GLN A 265 6.83 -8.62 -12.45
CA GLN A 265 7.48 -7.88 -13.54
C GLN A 265 7.53 -8.68 -14.85
N SER A 266 7.62 -10.02 -14.78
CA SER A 266 7.54 -10.90 -15.95
C SER A 266 6.17 -10.82 -16.61
N ASP A 267 5.08 -10.79 -15.83
CA ASP A 267 3.73 -10.62 -16.36
C ASP A 267 3.61 -9.28 -17.07
N VAL A 268 4.10 -8.19 -16.44
CA VAL A 268 4.05 -6.84 -17.05
C VAL A 268 4.73 -6.86 -18.42
N ARG A 269 5.93 -7.45 -18.54
CA ARG A 269 6.64 -7.53 -19.82
C ARG A 269 5.90 -8.35 -20.87
N GLN A 270 5.33 -9.50 -20.49
CA GLN A 270 4.55 -10.34 -21.41
C GLN A 270 3.27 -9.63 -21.86
N ILE A 271 2.57 -8.94 -20.96
CA ILE A 271 1.37 -8.15 -21.24
C ILE A 271 1.72 -7.01 -22.21
N ILE A 272 2.78 -6.25 -21.95
CA ILE A 272 3.24 -5.17 -22.84
C ILE A 272 3.51 -5.72 -24.24
N LYS A 273 4.26 -6.84 -24.33
CA LYS A 273 4.56 -7.46 -25.62
C LYS A 273 3.30 -7.82 -26.38
N ALA A 274 2.34 -8.50 -25.75
CA ALA A 274 1.08 -8.88 -26.36
C ALA A 274 0.24 -7.66 -26.80
N ILE A 275 0.21 -6.59 -26.00
CA ILE A 275 -0.50 -5.35 -26.34
C ILE A 275 0.16 -4.65 -27.53
N VAL A 276 1.48 -4.60 -27.59
CA VAL A 276 2.21 -3.99 -28.72
C VAL A 276 1.98 -4.75 -30.01
N GLU A 277 1.99 -6.09 -29.94
CA GLU A 277 1.73 -6.95 -31.08
C GLU A 277 0.31 -6.78 -31.65
N GLU A 278 -0.70 -6.60 -30.79
CA GLU A 278 -2.09 -6.50 -31.22
C GLU A 278 -2.54 -5.06 -31.53
N PHE A 279 -2.16 -4.08 -30.70
CA PHE A 279 -2.69 -2.72 -30.76
C PHE A 279 -1.64 -1.66 -31.13
N GLY A 280 -0.35 -2.05 -31.22
CA GLY A 280 0.76 -1.15 -31.54
C GLY A 280 1.38 -0.43 -30.33
N GLN A 281 2.55 0.15 -30.54
CA GLN A 281 3.39 0.76 -29.50
C GLN A 281 2.74 1.97 -28.82
N ASP A 282 1.87 2.70 -29.50
CA ASP A 282 1.24 3.90 -28.95
C ASP A 282 -0.01 3.62 -28.11
N SER A 283 -0.47 2.35 -28.05
CA SER A 283 -1.72 1.98 -27.40
C SER A 283 -1.65 1.90 -25.89
N PHE A 284 -0.46 1.91 -25.28
CA PHE A 284 -0.30 1.74 -23.86
C PHE A 284 0.71 2.69 -23.22
N VAL A 285 0.64 2.77 -21.89
CA VAL A 285 1.68 3.29 -21.01
C VAL A 285 1.88 2.33 -19.85
N ASP A 286 3.06 2.31 -19.27
CA ASP A 286 3.34 1.53 -18.08
C ASP A 286 3.51 2.40 -16.82
N TYR A 287 3.23 1.81 -15.66
CA TYR A 287 3.46 2.42 -14.37
C TYR A 287 3.79 1.34 -13.33
N TYR A 288 5.06 1.01 -13.21
CA TYR A 288 5.53 -0.01 -12.26
C TYR A 288 6.92 0.32 -11.71
N GLY A 289 7.55 -0.60 -10.98
CA GLY A 289 8.81 -0.33 -10.28
C GLY A 289 9.98 0.09 -11.17
N LEU A 290 10.00 -0.33 -12.45
CA LEU A 290 11.06 0.03 -13.40
C LEU A 290 10.75 1.30 -14.22
N THR A 291 9.51 1.78 -14.21
CA THR A 291 9.16 3.05 -14.89
C THR A 291 9.89 4.20 -14.19
N PRO A 292 10.71 4.97 -14.90
CA PRO A 292 11.44 6.12 -14.35
C PRO A 292 10.50 7.14 -13.69
N SER A 293 10.96 7.76 -12.61
CA SER A 293 10.12 8.65 -11.79
C SER A 293 9.61 9.88 -12.55
N ASP A 294 10.42 10.40 -13.46
CA ASP A 294 10.11 11.54 -14.33
C ASP A 294 9.10 11.20 -15.43
N GLU A 295 9.11 9.96 -15.92
CA GLU A 295 8.17 9.48 -16.93
C GLU A 295 6.78 9.18 -16.33
N ARG A 296 6.67 8.84 -15.05
CA ARG A 296 5.41 8.43 -14.42
C ARG A 296 4.28 9.43 -14.58
N GLN A 297 4.58 10.72 -14.37
CA GLN A 297 3.57 11.77 -14.52
C GLN A 297 3.17 11.99 -15.96
N GLN A 298 4.10 11.86 -16.90
CA GLN A 298 3.84 11.94 -18.33
C GLN A 298 2.97 10.76 -18.79
N ASN A 299 3.27 9.55 -18.31
CA ASN A 299 2.48 8.35 -18.60
C ASN A 299 1.04 8.46 -18.08
N ILE A 300 0.84 8.99 -16.86
CA ILE A 300 -0.52 9.26 -16.34
C ILE A 300 -1.26 10.25 -17.25
N LYS A 301 -0.61 11.36 -17.61
CA LYS A 301 -1.21 12.38 -18.47
C LYS A 301 -1.54 11.82 -19.86
N ARG A 302 -0.60 11.05 -20.45
CA ARG A 302 -0.83 10.40 -21.73
C ARG A 302 -2.02 9.42 -21.66
N PHE A 303 -2.12 8.61 -20.61
CA PHE A 303 -3.27 7.72 -20.41
C PHE A 303 -4.58 8.49 -20.31
N GLN A 304 -4.60 9.66 -19.67
CA GLN A 304 -5.80 10.46 -19.51
C GLN A 304 -6.22 11.19 -20.79
N ASP A 305 -5.26 11.79 -21.50
CA ASP A 305 -5.51 12.79 -22.53
C ASP A 305 -5.35 12.25 -23.97
N ASP A 306 -4.61 11.15 -24.19
CA ASP A 306 -4.36 10.61 -25.52
C ASP A 306 -5.37 9.50 -25.87
N ASP A 307 -6.16 9.71 -26.91
CA ASP A 307 -7.17 8.75 -27.38
C ASP A 307 -6.56 7.47 -27.97
N LYS A 308 -5.29 7.50 -28.38
CA LYS A 308 -4.58 6.29 -28.87
C LYS A 308 -4.18 5.37 -27.72
N CYS A 309 -4.02 5.90 -26.50
CA CYS A 309 -3.69 5.13 -25.31
C CYS A 309 -4.98 4.60 -24.67
N ARG A 310 -5.15 3.29 -24.67
CA ARG A 310 -6.36 2.59 -24.19
C ARG A 310 -6.28 2.16 -22.73
#